data_a6a11c23dacd65dc5cd148ebd1370fcd
#
_entry.id   a6a11c23dacd65dc5cd148ebd1370fcd
#
_cell.length_a   1.000
_cell.length_b   1.000
_cell.length_c   1.000
_cell.angle_alpha   90.00
_cell.angle_beta   90.00
_cell.angle_gamma   90.00
#
_symmetry.space_group_name_H-M   'P 1'
#
loop_
_entity.id
_entity.type
_entity.pdbx_description
1 polymer ?
#
loop_
_entity_poly.entity_id
_entity_poly.type
_entity_poly.pdbx_seq_one_letter_code
_entity_poly.pdbx_strand_id
1 'polypeptide(L)'
;GIVVQKGHKLSIHKGEGLVTEVFDAKRLAQLDGDAAIGHVRYSTAGGSGIANVQPFLFKTMKGSLGICHNGNLVNANILKKELEEQGSIFSSSSDTEVLGHLIKRQDGKMIERICKSLDMLDGAFAFLILIEDRLYVARDKYGLRPLSIGILPNGAYVFASETCALDIVGANFVRDVEPGEIVRVKDGKLLSKIYTKDPL
;
A
#
# COMPACT_ATOMS: atom_id res chain seq x y z
N GLY A 1 -6.44 0.94 -10.00
CA GLY A 1 -6.92 -0.31 -9.43
C GLY A 1 -7.38 -0.17 -7.99
N ILE A 2 -8.13 -1.14 -7.51
CA ILE A 2 -8.65 -1.22 -6.14
C ILE A 2 -8.49 -2.66 -5.64
N VAL A 3 -7.99 -2.84 -4.43
CA VAL A 3 -8.07 -4.10 -3.66
C VAL A 3 -9.04 -3.89 -2.52
N VAL A 4 -10.00 -4.79 -2.38
CA VAL A 4 -11.04 -4.76 -1.33
C VAL A 4 -10.89 -5.98 -0.43
N GLN A 5 -11.08 -5.77 0.87
CA GLN A 5 -11.13 -6.79 1.90
C GLN A 5 -12.58 -7.01 2.34
N LYS A 6 -13.03 -8.26 2.28
CA LYS A 6 -14.31 -8.69 2.85
C LYS A 6 -14.12 -9.98 3.64
N GLY A 7 -14.42 -9.92 4.94
CA GLY A 7 -14.06 -11.00 5.85
C GLY A 7 -12.56 -11.30 5.81
N HIS A 8 -12.18 -12.53 5.49
CA HIS A 8 -10.76 -12.94 5.36
C HIS A 8 -10.28 -13.03 3.90
N LYS A 9 -10.98 -12.41 2.95
CA LYS A 9 -10.62 -12.46 1.54
C LYS A 9 -10.26 -11.09 0.99
N LEU A 10 -9.22 -11.06 0.15
CA LEU A 10 -8.90 -9.91 -0.68
C LEU A 10 -9.31 -10.20 -2.13
N SER A 11 -9.96 -9.24 -2.75
CA SER A 11 -10.28 -9.23 -4.18
C SER A 11 -9.71 -7.98 -4.83
N ILE A 12 -9.36 -8.07 -6.11
CA ILE A 12 -8.76 -6.98 -6.86
C ILE A 12 -9.55 -6.73 -8.15
N HIS A 13 -9.73 -5.45 -8.47
CA HIS A 13 -10.07 -5.02 -9.81
C HIS A 13 -9.10 -3.93 -10.25
N LYS A 14 -8.48 -4.09 -11.42
CA LYS A 14 -7.58 -3.12 -12.01
C LYS A 14 -7.71 -3.08 -13.53
N GLY A 15 -7.41 -1.97 -14.13
CA GLY A 15 -7.45 -1.77 -15.57
C GLY A 15 -6.61 -0.57 -15.98
N GLU A 16 -6.33 -0.48 -17.27
CA GLU A 16 -5.73 0.70 -17.90
C GLU A 16 -6.85 1.58 -18.45
N GLY A 17 -6.70 2.89 -18.38
CA GLY A 17 -7.67 3.88 -18.79
C GLY A 17 -8.09 4.83 -17.66
N LEU A 18 -9.07 5.66 -17.92
CA LEU A 18 -9.61 6.56 -16.92
C LEU A 18 -10.35 5.82 -15.83
N VAL A 19 -10.34 6.35 -14.61
CA VAL A 19 -11.04 5.76 -13.46
C VAL A 19 -12.51 5.47 -13.79
N THR A 20 -13.20 6.39 -14.46
CA THR A 20 -14.60 6.27 -14.86
C THR A 20 -14.86 5.21 -15.94
N GLU A 21 -13.84 4.83 -16.70
CA GLU A 21 -13.93 3.76 -17.71
C GLU A 21 -13.68 2.39 -17.08
N VAL A 22 -12.75 2.32 -16.12
CA VAL A 22 -12.37 1.08 -15.44
C VAL A 22 -13.38 0.71 -14.35
N PHE A 23 -13.98 1.71 -13.68
CA PHE A 23 -14.88 1.52 -12.54
C PHE A 23 -16.28 2.07 -12.85
N ASP A 24 -17.09 1.31 -13.53
CA ASP A 24 -18.52 1.58 -13.68
C ASP A 24 -19.32 1.16 -12.44
N ALA A 25 -20.59 1.56 -12.37
CA ALA A 25 -21.47 1.26 -11.23
C ALA A 25 -21.60 -0.27 -10.96
N LYS A 26 -21.60 -1.10 -12.02
CA LYS A 26 -21.70 -2.56 -11.90
C LYS A 26 -20.44 -3.15 -11.26
N ARG A 27 -19.26 -2.66 -11.63
CA ARG A 27 -17.98 -3.10 -11.07
C ARG A 27 -17.82 -2.63 -9.64
N LEU A 28 -18.19 -1.38 -9.34
CA LEU A 28 -18.17 -0.86 -7.98
C LEU A 28 -19.07 -1.65 -7.05
N ALA A 29 -20.26 -2.07 -7.50
CA ALA A 29 -21.16 -2.92 -6.73
C ALA A 29 -20.57 -4.31 -6.40
N GLN A 30 -19.60 -4.78 -7.19
CA GLN A 30 -18.90 -6.05 -6.93
C GLN A 30 -17.73 -5.90 -5.96
N LEU A 31 -17.28 -4.66 -5.69
CA LEU A 31 -16.20 -4.34 -4.78
C LEU A 31 -16.71 -4.02 -3.37
N ASP A 32 -17.67 -4.81 -2.89
CA ASP A 32 -18.20 -4.70 -1.54
C ASP A 32 -17.20 -5.25 -0.51
N GLY A 33 -16.98 -4.51 0.59
CA GLY A 33 -16.05 -4.91 1.64
C GLY A 33 -15.95 -3.92 2.78
N ASP A 34 -15.16 -4.31 3.79
CA ASP A 34 -14.97 -3.57 5.05
C ASP A 34 -13.80 -2.59 4.98
N ALA A 35 -12.83 -2.87 4.12
CA ALA A 35 -11.66 -2.01 3.87
C ALA A 35 -11.19 -2.14 2.42
N ALA A 36 -10.57 -1.07 1.92
CA ALA A 36 -10.01 -1.05 0.57
C ALA A 36 -8.74 -0.20 0.49
N ILE A 37 -7.89 -0.53 -0.47
CA ILE A 37 -6.80 0.33 -0.93
C ILE A 37 -6.94 0.56 -2.42
N GLY A 38 -6.65 1.78 -2.88
CA GLY A 38 -6.74 2.15 -4.28
C GLY A 38 -5.51 2.91 -4.76
N HIS A 39 -5.26 2.87 -6.06
CA HIS A 39 -4.17 3.60 -6.68
C HIS A 39 -4.53 4.04 -8.10
N VAL A 40 -4.20 5.27 -8.42
CA VAL A 40 -4.18 5.80 -9.78
C VAL A 40 -2.73 6.09 -10.17
N ARG A 41 -2.35 5.71 -11.39
CA ARG A 41 -1.00 5.85 -11.88
C ARG A 41 -0.98 6.68 -13.16
N TYR A 42 -0.07 7.65 -13.23
CA TYR A 42 0.33 8.22 -14.51
C TYR A 42 1.40 7.33 -15.14
N SER A 43 1.40 7.17 -16.44
CA SER A 43 2.48 6.49 -17.15
C SER A 43 3.76 7.33 -17.04
N THR A 44 4.64 6.95 -16.12
CA THR A 44 6.00 7.44 -16.03
C THR A 44 6.95 6.46 -16.73
N ALA A 45 8.22 6.83 -16.90
CA ALA A 45 9.26 5.98 -17.48
C ALA A 45 9.34 4.63 -16.76
N GLY A 46 8.79 3.59 -17.34
CA GLY A 46 8.78 2.23 -16.79
C GLY A 46 7.51 1.51 -17.21
N GLY A 47 7.55 0.78 -18.34
CA GLY A 47 6.56 -0.14 -18.86
C GLY A 47 5.08 0.20 -18.67
N SER A 48 4.37 0.43 -19.77
CA SER A 48 2.92 0.33 -19.81
C SER A 48 2.51 -1.14 -19.71
N GLY A 49 1.34 -1.40 -19.17
CA GLY A 49 0.74 -2.73 -19.13
C GLY A 49 0.11 -3.05 -17.78
N ILE A 50 -0.94 -3.84 -17.84
CA ILE A 50 -1.74 -4.25 -16.68
C ILE A 50 -0.92 -4.88 -15.54
N ALA A 51 0.25 -5.47 -15.85
CA ALA A 51 1.15 -6.04 -14.86
C ALA A 51 1.67 -4.99 -13.86
N ASN A 52 1.88 -3.75 -14.32
CA ASN A 52 2.38 -2.64 -13.51
C ASN A 52 1.27 -1.80 -12.85
N VAL A 53 0.00 -2.07 -13.16
CA VAL A 53 -1.12 -1.37 -12.51
C VAL A 53 -1.22 -1.81 -11.07
N GLN A 54 -1.26 -0.83 -10.16
CA GLN A 54 -1.41 -1.04 -8.73
C GLN A 54 -2.91 -0.97 -8.32
N PRO A 55 -3.27 -1.53 -7.14
CA PRO A 55 -2.44 -2.26 -6.17
C PRO A 55 -1.96 -3.61 -6.70
N PHE A 56 -0.87 -4.13 -6.11
CA PHE A 56 -0.46 -5.52 -6.28
C PHE A 56 -1.19 -6.41 -5.28
N LEU A 57 -1.60 -7.59 -5.70
CA LEU A 57 -2.20 -8.61 -4.84
C LEU A 57 -1.35 -9.88 -4.85
N PHE A 58 -0.69 -10.14 -3.73
CA PHE A 58 0.09 -11.35 -3.51
C PHE A 58 -0.76 -12.37 -2.78
N LYS A 59 -0.85 -13.58 -3.33
CA LYS A 59 -1.53 -14.71 -2.71
C LYS A 59 -0.49 -15.67 -2.16
N THR A 60 -0.59 -16.02 -0.90
CA THR A 60 0.30 -16.98 -0.25
C THR A 60 -0.52 -18.02 0.49
N MET A 61 0.10 -19.15 0.87
CA MET A 61 -0.56 -20.17 1.69
C MET A 61 -0.98 -19.63 3.08
N LYS A 62 -0.38 -18.54 3.54
CA LYS A 62 -0.65 -17.92 4.85
C LYS A 62 -1.58 -16.72 4.76
N GLY A 63 -2.22 -16.49 3.61
CA GLY A 63 -3.13 -15.37 3.38
C GLY A 63 -2.70 -14.47 2.22
N SER A 64 -3.49 -13.45 1.97
CA SER A 64 -3.30 -12.51 0.87
C SER A 64 -2.80 -11.15 1.38
N LEU A 65 -2.05 -10.44 0.52
CA LEU A 65 -1.41 -9.16 0.80
C LEU A 65 -1.65 -8.23 -0.38
N GLY A 66 -2.36 -7.13 -0.17
CA GLY A 66 -2.53 -6.05 -1.15
C GLY A 66 -1.56 -4.91 -0.85
N ILE A 67 -0.84 -4.40 -1.86
CA ILE A 67 0.11 -3.28 -1.69
C ILE A 67 -0.11 -2.25 -2.77
N CYS A 68 -0.16 -0.97 -2.39
CA CYS A 68 0.04 0.14 -3.31
C CYS A 68 1.07 1.13 -2.77
N HIS A 69 1.70 1.85 -3.69
CA HIS A 69 2.88 2.67 -3.46
C HIS A 69 2.78 3.97 -4.26
N ASN A 70 2.89 5.08 -3.57
CA ASN A 70 3.15 6.38 -4.16
C ASN A 70 4.59 6.77 -3.84
N GLY A 71 5.45 6.79 -4.86
CA GLY A 71 6.86 7.13 -4.69
C GLY A 71 7.79 6.47 -5.69
N ASN A 72 9.05 6.38 -5.31
CA ASN A 72 10.10 5.73 -6.08
C ASN A 72 11.20 5.21 -5.14
N LEU A 73 11.56 3.94 -5.29
CA LEU A 73 12.62 3.30 -4.53
C LEU A 73 13.93 3.34 -5.34
N VAL A 74 14.93 4.04 -4.82
CA VAL A 74 16.21 4.23 -5.53
C VAL A 74 17.07 2.97 -5.52
N ASN A 75 16.91 2.09 -4.54
CA ASN A 75 17.63 0.83 -4.43
C ASN A 75 16.83 -0.41 -4.93
N ALA A 76 15.67 -0.20 -5.56
CA ALA A 76 14.79 -1.28 -6.01
C ALA A 76 15.49 -2.31 -6.90
N ASN A 77 16.32 -1.86 -7.85
CA ASN A 77 17.02 -2.76 -8.78
C ASN A 77 18.06 -3.65 -8.08
N ILE A 78 18.74 -3.13 -7.06
CA ILE A 78 19.70 -3.89 -6.26
C ILE A 78 18.95 -4.97 -5.47
N LEU A 79 17.91 -4.57 -4.72
CA LEU A 79 17.10 -5.49 -3.94
C LEU A 79 16.40 -6.54 -4.82
N LYS A 80 15.94 -6.14 -6.01
CA LYS A 80 15.32 -7.06 -6.96
C LYS A 80 16.29 -8.15 -7.40
N LYS A 81 17.52 -7.76 -7.77
CA LYS A 81 18.58 -8.71 -8.16
C LYS A 81 18.88 -9.70 -7.04
N GLU A 82 19.09 -9.22 -5.82
CA GLU A 82 19.33 -10.07 -4.65
C GLU A 82 18.17 -11.05 -4.39
N LEU A 83 16.94 -10.58 -4.53
CA LEU A 83 15.74 -11.40 -4.38
C LEU A 83 15.62 -12.46 -5.47
N GLU A 84 15.96 -12.14 -6.73
CA GLU A 84 15.97 -13.08 -7.84
C GLU A 84 17.04 -14.16 -7.67
N GLU A 85 18.25 -13.79 -7.25
CA GLU A 85 19.33 -14.72 -6.89
C GLU A 85 18.92 -15.69 -5.78
N GLN A 86 18.02 -15.26 -4.90
CA GLN A 86 17.42 -16.10 -3.85
C GLN A 86 16.13 -16.82 -4.30
N GLY A 87 15.81 -16.83 -5.58
CA GLY A 87 14.69 -17.56 -6.17
C GLY A 87 13.33 -16.82 -6.16
N SER A 88 13.29 -15.50 -5.97
CA SER A 88 12.07 -14.73 -6.21
C SER A 88 11.78 -14.60 -7.70
N ILE A 89 10.51 -14.70 -8.07
CA ILE A 89 10.04 -14.47 -9.43
C ILE A 89 9.19 -13.20 -9.42
N PHE A 90 9.58 -12.21 -10.20
CA PHE A 90 8.84 -10.97 -10.36
C PHE A 90 7.89 -11.04 -11.55
N SER A 91 6.68 -10.52 -11.37
CA SER A 91 5.64 -10.49 -12.40
C SER A 91 5.53 -9.13 -13.09
N SER A 92 6.22 -8.13 -12.55
CA SER A 92 6.18 -6.75 -13.04
C SER A 92 7.57 -6.10 -13.04
N SER A 93 7.67 -4.95 -13.69
CA SER A 93 8.86 -4.09 -13.59
C SER A 93 8.77 -3.05 -12.46
N SER A 94 7.67 -3.05 -11.69
CA SER A 94 7.44 -2.07 -10.63
C SER A 94 8.34 -2.32 -9.42
N ASP A 95 8.88 -1.24 -8.87
CA ASP A 95 9.63 -1.24 -7.61
C ASP A 95 8.75 -1.65 -6.41
N THR A 96 7.46 -1.41 -6.48
CA THR A 96 6.48 -1.78 -5.45
C THR A 96 6.48 -3.28 -5.14
N GLU A 97 6.72 -4.13 -6.14
CA GLU A 97 6.72 -5.60 -5.98
C GLU A 97 7.83 -6.08 -5.05
N VAL A 98 8.94 -5.33 -4.97
CA VAL A 98 10.07 -5.62 -4.09
C VAL A 98 9.64 -5.73 -2.63
N LEU A 99 8.79 -4.79 -2.15
CA LEU A 99 8.31 -4.81 -0.78
C LEU A 99 7.54 -6.10 -0.45
N GLY A 100 6.70 -6.59 -1.36
CA GLY A 100 5.96 -7.84 -1.18
C GLY A 100 6.88 -9.05 -0.97
N HIS A 101 7.94 -9.14 -1.75
CA HIS A 101 8.96 -10.20 -1.63
C HIS A 101 9.77 -10.07 -0.34
N LEU A 102 10.18 -8.86 0.05
CA LEU A 102 10.88 -8.61 1.30
C LEU A 102 10.04 -9.03 2.51
N ILE A 103 8.77 -8.60 2.59
CA ILE A 103 7.87 -8.96 3.69
C ILE A 103 7.72 -10.48 3.83
N LYS A 104 7.67 -11.21 2.71
CA LYS A 104 7.54 -12.66 2.71
C LYS A 104 8.76 -13.36 3.32
N ARG A 105 9.95 -12.79 3.15
CA ARG A 105 11.22 -13.37 3.61
C ARG A 105 11.55 -13.06 5.06
N GLN A 106 10.93 -12.03 5.64
CA GLN A 106 11.16 -11.71 7.05
C GLN A 106 10.44 -12.66 7.99
N ASP A 107 11.07 -12.93 9.12
CA ASP A 107 10.48 -13.67 10.22
C ASP A 107 9.87 -12.76 11.28
N GLY A 108 8.92 -13.31 12.05
CA GLY A 108 8.23 -12.61 13.13
C GLY A 108 6.79 -12.28 12.83
N LYS A 109 6.18 -11.44 13.68
CA LYS A 109 4.83 -10.93 13.50
C LYS A 109 4.75 -10.02 12.27
N MET A 110 3.59 -9.92 11.63
CA MET A 110 3.43 -9.15 10.39
C MET A 110 3.98 -7.71 10.50
N ILE A 111 3.69 -7.02 11.59
CA ILE A 111 4.20 -5.65 11.81
C ILE A 111 5.74 -5.59 11.86
N GLU A 112 6.38 -6.58 12.45
CA GLU A 112 7.84 -6.67 12.54
C GLU A 112 8.45 -6.96 11.16
N ARG A 113 7.82 -7.85 10.41
CA ARG A 113 8.21 -8.18 9.03
C ARG A 113 8.13 -6.96 8.13
N ILE A 114 7.03 -6.20 8.22
CA ILE A 114 6.85 -4.97 7.45
C ILE A 114 7.93 -3.95 7.84
N CYS A 115 8.14 -3.70 9.14
CA CYS A 115 9.15 -2.74 9.60
C CYS A 115 10.55 -3.09 9.12
N LYS A 116 10.98 -4.35 9.27
CA LYS A 116 12.27 -4.82 8.77
C LYS A 116 12.41 -4.63 7.26
N SER A 117 11.33 -4.86 6.51
CA SER A 117 11.32 -4.69 5.06
C SER A 117 11.40 -3.21 4.67
N LEU A 118 10.67 -2.33 5.36
CA LEU A 118 10.72 -0.89 5.12
C LEU A 118 12.10 -0.30 5.42
N ASP A 119 12.76 -0.78 6.46
CA ASP A 119 14.12 -0.34 6.85
C ASP A 119 15.20 -0.69 5.80
N MET A 120 14.91 -1.65 4.91
CA MET A 120 15.78 -2.01 3.79
C MET A 120 15.57 -1.13 2.56
N LEU A 121 14.51 -0.33 2.51
CA LEU A 121 14.15 0.49 1.35
C LEU A 121 14.81 1.87 1.43
N ASP A 122 15.36 2.30 0.30
CA ASP A 122 15.79 3.68 0.10
C ASP A 122 14.93 4.36 -0.95
N GLY A 123 14.57 5.61 -0.67
CA GLY A 123 13.77 6.43 -1.58
C GLY A 123 12.61 7.14 -0.90
N ALA A 124 11.75 7.73 -1.71
CA ALA A 124 10.54 8.41 -1.27
C ALA A 124 9.36 7.47 -1.42
N PHE A 125 8.59 7.24 -0.35
CA PHE A 125 7.42 6.37 -0.43
C PHE A 125 6.31 6.68 0.56
N ALA A 126 5.09 6.43 0.11
CA ALA A 126 3.91 6.24 0.93
C ALA A 126 3.29 4.89 0.54
N PHE A 127 3.26 3.93 1.46
CA PHE A 127 2.72 2.60 1.24
C PHE A 127 1.39 2.40 1.95
N LEU A 128 0.44 1.76 1.26
CA LEU A 128 -0.74 1.15 1.87
C LEU A 128 -0.63 -0.37 1.69
N ILE A 129 -0.77 -1.12 2.78
CA ILE A 129 -0.62 -2.57 2.83
C ILE A 129 -1.85 -3.16 3.49
N LEU A 130 -2.72 -3.78 2.69
CA LEU A 130 -3.96 -4.39 3.15
C LEU A 130 -3.79 -5.89 3.28
N ILE A 131 -4.09 -6.43 4.44
CA ILE A 131 -4.18 -7.86 4.70
C ILE A 131 -5.56 -8.22 5.23
N GLU A 132 -5.83 -9.50 5.42
CA GLU A 132 -7.17 -10.06 5.67
C GLU A 132 -7.99 -9.39 6.78
N ASP A 133 -7.34 -8.79 7.79
CA ASP A 133 -8.04 -8.21 8.94
C ASP A 133 -7.52 -6.84 9.37
N ARG A 134 -6.58 -6.25 8.59
CA ARG A 134 -5.99 -4.97 8.98
C ARG A 134 -5.32 -4.23 7.83
N LEU A 135 -5.22 -2.93 7.99
CA LEU A 135 -4.49 -2.03 7.11
C LEU A 135 -3.22 -1.55 7.81
N TYR A 136 -2.10 -1.58 7.10
CA TYR A 136 -0.88 -0.89 7.47
C TYR A 136 -0.63 0.24 6.49
N VAL A 137 -0.15 1.36 7.02
CA VAL A 137 0.17 2.57 6.28
C VAL A 137 1.54 3.02 6.72
N ALA A 138 2.45 3.27 5.78
CA ALA A 138 3.81 3.64 6.10
C ALA A 138 4.30 4.78 5.22
N ARG A 139 5.06 5.70 5.82
CA ARG A 139 5.70 6.83 5.15
C ARG A 139 7.22 6.72 5.26
N ASP A 140 7.93 7.15 4.21
CA ASP A 140 9.39 7.11 4.19
C ASP A 140 10.02 7.91 5.35
N LYS A 141 11.25 7.56 5.70
CA LYS A 141 11.97 8.16 6.85
C LYS A 141 12.22 9.65 6.73
N TYR A 142 12.15 10.21 5.52
CA TYR A 142 12.34 11.63 5.26
C TYR A 142 11.02 12.39 5.12
N GLY A 143 9.88 11.67 5.04
CA GLY A 143 8.57 12.26 4.82
C GLY A 143 8.41 12.94 3.46
N LEU A 144 9.12 12.45 2.43
CA LEU A 144 9.14 13.07 1.10
C LEU A 144 7.81 12.92 0.36
N ARG A 145 7.09 11.82 0.58
CA ARG A 145 5.75 11.65 0.03
C ARG A 145 4.70 12.05 1.05
N PRO A 146 3.69 12.84 0.64
CA PRO A 146 2.59 13.20 1.52
C PRO A 146 1.73 11.97 1.81
N LEU A 147 1.23 11.89 3.04
CA LEU A 147 0.29 10.87 3.47
C LEU A 147 -0.49 11.37 4.69
N SER A 148 -1.78 11.59 4.52
CA SER A 148 -2.65 12.18 5.52
C SER A 148 -3.62 11.16 6.09
N ILE A 149 -4.00 11.35 7.35
CA ILE A 149 -5.00 10.57 8.08
C ILE A 149 -6.25 11.41 8.25
N GLY A 150 -7.38 10.86 7.87
CA GLY A 150 -8.70 11.40 8.15
C GLY A 150 -9.59 10.41 8.89
N ILE A 151 -10.69 10.89 9.42
CA ILE A 151 -11.72 10.08 10.05
C ILE A 151 -13.10 10.46 9.53
N LEU A 152 -13.86 9.47 9.10
CA LEU A 152 -15.26 9.65 8.67
C LEU A 152 -16.19 9.82 9.88
N PRO A 153 -17.41 10.39 9.71
CA PRO A 153 -18.38 10.51 10.78
C PRO A 153 -18.77 9.19 11.47
N ASN A 154 -18.65 8.07 10.78
CA ASN A 154 -18.88 6.73 11.31
C ASN A 154 -17.68 6.13 12.07
N GLY A 155 -16.58 6.90 12.21
CA GLY A 155 -15.37 6.48 12.90
C GLY A 155 -14.36 5.70 12.03
N ALA A 156 -14.64 5.47 10.74
CA ALA A 156 -13.70 4.79 9.85
C ALA A 156 -12.51 5.70 9.49
N TYR A 157 -11.31 5.13 9.49
CA TYR A 157 -10.10 5.84 9.08
C TYR A 157 -9.96 5.88 7.56
N VAL A 158 -9.52 7.02 7.05
CA VAL A 158 -9.19 7.25 5.64
C VAL A 158 -7.75 7.71 5.56
N PHE A 159 -7.01 7.18 4.60
CA PHE A 159 -5.63 7.58 4.29
C PHE A 159 -5.59 8.06 2.85
N ALA A 160 -4.96 9.21 2.63
CA ALA A 160 -4.87 9.80 1.31
C ALA A 160 -3.51 10.49 1.11
N SER A 161 -3.03 10.50 -0.12
CA SER A 161 -1.83 11.26 -0.50
C SER A 161 -2.06 12.77 -0.40
N GLU A 162 -3.32 13.23 -0.51
CA GLU A 162 -3.67 14.65 -0.48
C GLU A 162 -4.92 14.88 0.37
N THR A 163 -4.94 15.98 1.13
CA THR A 163 -6.06 16.34 2.02
C THR A 163 -7.35 16.63 1.28
N CYS A 164 -7.29 17.14 0.04
CA CYS A 164 -8.48 17.34 -0.78
C CYS A 164 -9.29 16.06 -1.01
N ALA A 165 -8.65 14.89 -1.01
CA ALA A 165 -9.35 13.62 -1.10
C ALA A 165 -10.16 13.32 0.17
N LEU A 166 -9.70 13.77 1.33
CA LEU A 166 -10.45 13.65 2.59
C LEU A 166 -11.72 14.52 2.55
N ASP A 167 -11.60 15.74 2.04
CA ASP A 167 -12.74 16.66 1.89
C ASP A 167 -13.83 16.07 0.99
N ILE A 168 -13.42 15.48 -0.16
CA ILE A 168 -14.34 14.88 -1.13
C ILE A 168 -15.16 13.74 -0.50
N VAL A 169 -14.57 12.93 0.37
CA VAL A 169 -15.27 11.82 1.04
C VAL A 169 -15.93 12.22 2.36
N GLY A 170 -15.83 13.49 2.76
CA GLY A 170 -16.39 13.99 4.00
C GLY A 170 -15.67 13.48 5.27
N ALA A 171 -14.39 13.19 5.16
CA ALA A 171 -13.54 12.82 6.29
C ALA A 171 -12.90 14.05 6.91
N ASN A 172 -12.93 14.12 8.24
CA ASN A 172 -12.20 15.16 8.98
C ASN A 172 -10.71 14.82 8.99
N PHE A 173 -9.87 15.78 8.61
CA PHE A 173 -8.41 15.67 8.75
C PHE A 173 -8.01 15.51 10.21
N VAL A 174 -7.15 14.56 10.49
CA VAL A 174 -6.62 14.31 11.84
C VAL A 174 -5.18 14.81 11.95
N ARG A 175 -4.30 14.28 11.13
CA ARG A 175 -2.88 14.65 11.01
C ARG A 175 -2.24 13.99 9.81
N ASP A 176 -1.03 14.35 9.50
CA ASP A 176 -0.19 13.58 8.59
C ASP A 176 0.41 12.36 9.29
N VAL A 177 0.77 11.36 8.50
CA VAL A 177 1.66 10.28 8.95
C VAL A 177 3.06 10.85 9.08
N GLU A 178 3.70 10.65 10.22
CA GLU A 178 5.03 11.19 10.48
C GLU A 178 6.11 10.52 9.61
N PRO A 179 7.25 11.19 9.35
CA PRO A 179 8.39 10.56 8.72
C PRO A 179 8.83 9.31 9.48
N GLY A 180 9.04 8.20 8.75
CA GLY A 180 9.43 6.92 9.34
C GLY A 180 8.36 6.24 10.21
N GLU A 181 7.11 6.69 10.14
CA GLU A 181 6.00 6.11 10.88
C GLU A 181 5.33 4.98 10.10
N ILE A 182 4.95 3.94 10.83
CA ILE A 182 3.98 2.93 10.40
C ILE A 182 2.75 2.99 11.29
N VAL A 183 1.58 3.12 10.65
CA VAL A 183 0.26 3.11 11.28
C VAL A 183 -0.40 1.77 10.97
N ARG A 184 -1.06 1.17 11.97
CA ARG A 184 -1.90 -0.01 11.82
C ARG A 184 -3.33 0.31 12.21
N VAL A 185 -4.27 -0.01 11.35
CA VAL A 185 -5.71 0.01 11.67
C VAL A 185 -6.21 -1.43 11.72
N LYS A 186 -6.82 -1.79 12.84
CA LYS A 186 -7.47 -3.08 13.07
C LYS A 186 -8.65 -2.89 14.03
N ASP A 187 -9.81 -3.48 13.71
CA ASP A 187 -11.02 -3.42 14.54
C ASP A 187 -11.38 -2.00 14.97
N GLY A 188 -11.30 -1.03 14.03
CA GLY A 188 -11.57 0.39 14.28
C GLY A 188 -10.54 1.10 15.18
N LYS A 189 -9.44 0.44 15.54
CA LYS A 189 -8.37 1.03 16.38
C LYS A 189 -7.13 1.33 15.55
N LEU A 190 -6.62 2.55 15.72
CA LEU A 190 -5.38 3.00 15.13
C LEU A 190 -4.25 2.89 16.16
N LEU A 191 -3.18 2.22 15.77
CA LEU A 191 -1.92 2.18 16.51
C LEU A 191 -0.80 2.59 15.57
N SER A 192 0.19 3.31 16.09
CA SER A 192 1.33 3.75 15.31
C SER A 192 2.64 3.58 16.06
N LYS A 193 3.73 3.53 15.31
CA LYS A 193 5.10 3.57 15.83
C LYS A 193 6.08 4.03 14.75
N ILE A 194 7.20 4.58 15.16
CA ILE A 194 8.34 4.83 14.28
C ILE A 194 9.02 3.48 14.01
N TYR A 195 9.22 3.15 12.73
CA TYR A 195 9.84 1.87 12.32
C TYR A 195 11.35 1.99 12.06
N THR A 196 11.84 3.19 11.73
CA THR A 196 13.26 3.45 11.50
C THR A 196 13.99 3.82 12.78
N LYS A 197 15.28 3.51 12.84
CA LYS A 197 16.14 3.87 13.98
C LYS A 197 16.61 5.32 13.95
N ASP A 198 16.68 5.90 12.76
CA ASP A 198 17.14 7.28 12.51
C ASP A 198 16.05 8.06 11.76
N PRO A 199 14.96 8.46 12.41
CA PRO A 199 14.03 9.44 11.86
C PRO A 199 14.77 10.78 11.78
N LEU A 200 14.72 11.42 10.63
CA LEU A 200 15.26 12.78 10.46
C LEU A 200 14.31 13.82 10.99
#